data_3f4db2a354ddda475587322b314827c5
#
_entry.id   3f4db2a354ddda475587322b314827c5
#
_cell.length_a   1.000
_cell.length_b   1.000
_cell.length_c   1.000
_cell.angle_alpha   90.00
_cell.angle_beta   90.00
_cell.angle_gamma   90.00
#
_symmetry.space_group_name_H-M   'P 1'
#
loop_
_entity.id
_entity.type
_entity.pdbx_description
1 polymer ?
#
loop_
_entity_poly.entity_id
_entity_poly.type
_entity_poly.pdbx_seq_one_letter_code
_entity_poly.pdbx_strand_id
1 'polypeptide(L)'
;YKYYGRFIISDFTSSEFNDAMGALSRAYPDDQKRYELIPLSTRLALYEVSPTFAKLQDVLETPEMYNGYGDPETGELNSGGIHWVLRKAAWTAGYYDTAQDAENFWRAVADEINAACDAGLVPAGRRHSGVFSPIKAEYVAPTIGKFFDEVKVFVLFEQTEPTQILSIARPDQTEEWESYLHCQSTIAAQANTDLPYFAPLNQIAYKLLNLVTWVQRILLWPMLLLTVLWLVRYAPACVRGLKKKQPPADLAG
;
A
#
# COMPACT_ATOMS: atom_id res chain seq x y z
N TYR A 1 14.82 4.99 -20.66
CA TYR A 1 16.17 4.37 -20.72
C TYR A 1 17.28 5.42 -20.66
N LYS A 2 17.19 6.50 -21.46
CA LYS A 2 18.27 7.52 -21.57
C LYS A 2 18.61 8.20 -20.23
N TYR A 3 17.65 8.46 -19.38
CA TYR A 3 17.84 9.16 -18.11
C TYR A 3 17.97 8.23 -16.90
N TYR A 4 17.31 7.07 -16.92
CA TYR A 4 17.22 6.17 -15.75
C TYR A 4 18.00 4.86 -15.94
N GLY A 5 18.64 4.64 -17.08
CA GLY A 5 19.42 3.44 -17.35
C GLY A 5 18.61 2.16 -17.55
N ARG A 6 17.33 2.16 -17.19
CA ARG A 6 16.41 1.03 -17.29
C ARG A 6 15.00 1.44 -17.70
N PHE A 7 14.23 0.50 -18.21
CA PHE A 7 12.80 0.66 -18.43
C PHE A 7 12.05 0.23 -17.17
N ILE A 8 11.84 1.18 -16.28
CA ILE A 8 11.12 0.97 -15.02
C ILE A 8 10.04 2.05 -14.89
N ILE A 9 8.85 1.66 -14.39
CA ILE A 9 7.73 2.58 -14.15
C ILE A 9 7.76 3.09 -12.72
N SER A 10 8.09 2.20 -11.76
CA SER A 10 8.17 2.50 -10.34
C SER A 10 9.12 1.53 -9.67
N ASP A 11 9.97 2.03 -8.79
CA ASP A 11 10.87 1.23 -7.95
C ASP A 11 10.11 0.34 -6.96
N PHE A 12 8.91 0.74 -6.52
CA PHE A 12 8.05 -0.12 -5.69
C PHE A 12 7.66 -1.44 -6.35
N THR A 13 7.75 -1.52 -7.68
CA THR A 13 7.50 -2.75 -8.43
C THR A 13 8.78 -3.49 -8.81
N SER A 14 9.98 -2.95 -8.47
CA SER A 14 11.24 -3.64 -8.73
C SER A 14 11.41 -4.82 -7.78
N SER A 15 12.04 -5.89 -8.29
CA SER A 15 12.40 -7.04 -7.46
C SER A 15 13.35 -6.65 -6.34
N GLU A 16 14.31 -5.79 -6.63
CA GLU A 16 15.37 -5.36 -5.72
C GLU A 16 14.82 -4.62 -4.49
N PHE A 17 13.89 -3.68 -4.70
CA PHE A 17 13.24 -2.99 -3.58
C PHE A 17 12.36 -3.94 -2.77
N ASN A 18 11.57 -4.79 -3.44
CA ASN A 18 10.72 -5.76 -2.76
C ASN A 18 11.52 -6.80 -1.99
N ASP A 19 12.66 -7.25 -2.50
CA ASP A 19 13.56 -8.19 -1.83
C ASP A 19 14.22 -7.54 -0.62
N ALA A 20 14.61 -6.26 -0.70
CA ALA A 20 15.11 -5.50 0.44
C ALA A 20 14.05 -5.34 1.53
N MET A 21 12.82 -4.98 1.16
CA MET A 21 11.70 -4.89 2.12
C MET A 21 11.41 -6.25 2.77
N GLY A 22 11.46 -7.33 1.98
CA GLY A 22 11.33 -8.69 2.49
C GLY A 22 12.45 -9.07 3.46
N ALA A 23 13.70 -8.71 3.17
CA ALA A 23 14.84 -8.96 4.02
C ALA A 23 14.77 -8.18 5.35
N LEU A 24 14.44 -6.88 5.28
CA LEU A 24 14.24 -6.01 6.45
C LEU A 24 13.13 -6.53 7.37
N SER A 25 12.00 -6.94 6.80
CA SER A 25 10.87 -7.45 7.57
C SER A 25 10.99 -8.93 7.96
N ARG A 26 11.99 -9.64 7.46
CA ARG A 26 12.36 -11.00 7.88
C ARG A 26 13.09 -11.03 9.22
N ALA A 27 13.89 -9.98 9.49
CA ALA A 27 14.70 -9.88 10.70
C ALA A 27 13.82 -9.58 11.92
N TYR A 28 14.17 -10.16 13.06
CA TYR A 28 13.52 -9.94 14.36
C TYR A 28 11.97 -10.03 14.29
N PRO A 29 11.40 -11.16 13.85
CA PRO A 29 9.96 -11.30 13.64
C PRO A 29 9.13 -11.11 14.92
N ASP A 30 9.71 -11.36 16.09
CA ASP A 30 9.06 -11.23 17.39
C ASP A 30 8.97 -9.76 17.87
N ASP A 31 9.83 -8.87 17.34
CA ASP A 31 9.82 -7.44 17.68
C ASP A 31 8.74 -6.68 16.87
N GLN A 32 8.22 -7.30 15.82
CA GLN A 32 7.22 -6.68 14.95
C GLN A 32 5.86 -6.58 15.63
N LYS A 33 5.28 -5.39 15.60
CA LYS A 33 3.92 -5.12 16.03
C LYS A 33 3.02 -4.79 14.84
N ARG A 34 1.72 -4.70 15.10
CA ARG A 34 0.70 -4.50 14.06
C ARG A 34 0.97 -3.30 13.13
N TYR A 35 1.48 -2.21 13.69
CA TYR A 35 1.77 -0.97 12.95
C TYR A 35 3.24 -0.61 12.91
N GLU A 36 4.11 -1.48 13.40
CA GLU A 36 5.55 -1.31 13.49
C GLU A 36 6.23 -2.51 12.84
N LEU A 37 6.47 -2.43 11.52
CA LEU A 37 7.04 -3.54 10.75
C LEU A 37 8.54 -3.73 11.03
N ILE A 38 9.27 -2.62 11.14
CA ILE A 38 10.71 -2.59 11.36
C ILE A 38 10.97 -1.56 12.46
N PRO A 39 10.76 -1.93 13.76
CA PRO A 39 10.98 -1.03 14.89
C PRO A 39 12.41 -0.49 14.94
N LEU A 40 12.63 0.61 15.64
CA LEU A 40 13.96 1.22 15.80
C LEU A 40 14.98 0.21 16.35
N SER A 41 14.60 -0.63 17.31
CA SER A 41 15.47 -1.70 17.84
C SER A 41 15.97 -2.63 16.75
N THR A 42 15.08 -3.04 15.84
CA THR A 42 15.42 -3.87 14.68
C THR A 42 16.31 -3.11 13.70
N ARG A 43 15.99 -1.84 13.38
CA ARG A 43 16.83 -1.03 12.48
C ARG A 43 18.24 -0.86 13.01
N LEU A 44 18.40 -0.54 14.31
CA LEU A 44 19.72 -0.41 14.94
C LEU A 44 20.55 -1.69 14.84
N ALA A 45 19.91 -2.84 15.09
CA ALA A 45 20.60 -4.13 14.96
C ALA A 45 20.96 -4.45 13.49
N LEU A 46 20.13 -4.03 12.52
CA LEU A 46 20.40 -4.23 11.10
C LEU A 46 21.51 -3.32 10.57
N TYR A 47 21.72 -2.15 11.14
CA TYR A 47 22.88 -1.30 10.79
C TYR A 47 24.22 -1.97 11.11
N GLU A 48 24.26 -2.79 12.15
CA GLU A 48 25.48 -3.53 12.54
C GLU A 48 25.85 -4.66 11.56
N VAL A 49 24.85 -5.23 10.86
CA VAL A 49 25.05 -6.39 9.99
C VAL A 49 24.93 -6.07 8.49
N SER A 50 24.45 -4.89 8.14
CA SER A 50 24.35 -4.42 6.75
C SER A 50 25.04 -3.07 6.58
N PRO A 51 26.30 -3.06 6.13
CA PRO A 51 27.03 -1.81 5.88
C PRO A 51 26.34 -0.89 4.86
N THR A 52 25.59 -1.47 3.92
CA THR A 52 24.83 -0.69 2.95
C THR A 52 23.61 -0.03 3.60
N PHE A 53 22.87 -0.76 4.44
CA PHE A 53 21.72 -0.19 5.14
C PHE A 53 22.15 0.85 6.19
N ALA A 54 23.28 0.65 6.86
CA ALA A 54 23.87 1.58 7.82
C ALA A 54 24.12 2.99 7.23
N LYS A 55 24.35 3.10 5.93
CA LYS A 55 24.49 4.40 5.24
C LYS A 55 23.22 5.26 5.27
N LEU A 56 22.09 4.67 5.59
CA LEU A 56 20.83 5.42 5.76
C LEU A 56 20.64 5.94 7.18
N GLN A 57 21.38 5.46 8.18
CA GLN A 57 21.13 5.71 9.59
C GLN A 57 21.02 7.21 9.90
N ASP A 58 22.03 7.99 9.49
CA ASP A 58 22.09 9.44 9.78
C ASP A 58 20.95 10.25 9.13
N VAL A 59 20.33 9.72 8.08
CA VAL A 59 19.21 10.34 7.39
C VAL A 59 17.89 9.79 7.90
N LEU A 60 17.80 8.47 8.04
CA LEU A 60 16.55 7.78 8.36
C LEU A 60 16.09 8.06 9.80
N GLU A 61 17.02 8.15 10.75
CA GLU A 61 16.68 8.35 12.17
C GLU A 61 16.60 9.85 12.54
N THR A 62 16.27 10.71 11.58
CA THR A 62 16.07 12.14 11.84
C THR A 62 14.59 12.48 12.09
N PRO A 63 14.29 13.54 12.88
CA PRO A 63 12.92 13.98 13.09
C PRO A 63 12.17 14.30 11.80
N GLU A 64 12.86 14.77 10.76
CA GLU A 64 12.29 15.10 9.46
C GLU A 64 11.76 13.87 8.72
N MET A 65 12.40 12.70 8.90
CA MET A 65 11.94 11.45 8.31
C MET A 65 10.73 10.87 9.06
N TYR A 66 10.63 11.14 10.37
CA TYR A 66 9.48 10.73 11.16
C TYR A 66 8.25 11.63 10.94
N ASN A 67 8.45 12.87 10.47
CA ASN A 67 7.35 13.80 10.23
C ASN A 67 6.40 13.29 9.14
N GLY A 68 5.16 13.01 9.52
CA GLY A 68 4.12 12.48 8.63
C GLY A 68 4.13 10.95 8.44
N TYR A 69 5.12 10.25 8.99
CA TYR A 69 5.23 8.79 8.91
C TYR A 69 5.41 8.12 10.28
N GLY A 70 5.78 8.89 11.28
CA GLY A 70 5.87 8.42 12.67
C GLY A 70 4.49 8.26 13.29
N ASP A 71 4.33 7.24 14.12
CA ASP A 71 3.17 7.07 14.96
C ASP A 71 3.29 8.03 16.16
N PRO A 72 2.34 8.96 16.37
CA PRO A 72 2.42 9.93 17.45
C PRO A 72 2.33 9.31 18.85
N GLU A 73 1.80 8.09 18.99
CA GLU A 73 1.66 7.40 20.28
C GLU A 73 2.92 6.63 20.65
N THR A 74 3.56 5.97 19.68
CA THR A 74 4.72 5.10 19.92
C THR A 74 6.04 5.76 19.54
N GLY A 75 6.02 6.81 18.72
CA GLY A 75 7.22 7.44 18.17
C GLY A 75 7.94 6.59 17.12
N GLU A 76 7.34 5.48 16.69
CA GLU A 76 7.90 4.56 15.69
C GLU A 76 7.41 4.86 14.28
N LEU A 77 8.16 4.40 13.29
CA LEU A 77 7.75 4.50 11.88
C LEU A 77 6.58 3.55 11.60
N ASN A 78 5.48 4.11 11.10
CA ASN A 78 4.28 3.35 10.81
C ASN A 78 4.51 2.37 9.64
N SER A 79 4.05 1.13 9.79
CA SER A 79 4.17 0.08 8.78
C SER A 79 3.61 0.47 7.41
N GLY A 80 2.54 1.27 7.38
CA GLY A 80 1.93 1.76 6.13
C GLY A 80 2.81 2.76 5.38
N GLY A 81 3.70 3.47 6.09
CA GLY A 81 4.58 4.50 5.55
C GLY A 81 6.04 4.08 5.39
N ILE A 82 6.47 2.99 6.00
CA ILE A 82 7.89 2.62 6.11
C ILE A 82 8.60 2.53 4.74
N HIS A 83 7.96 2.00 3.73
CA HIS A 83 8.53 1.90 2.40
C HIS A 83 8.73 3.27 1.72
N TRP A 84 7.87 4.25 2.01
CA TRP A 84 8.04 5.62 1.55
C TRP A 84 9.22 6.31 2.26
N VAL A 85 9.33 6.10 3.57
CA VAL A 85 10.41 6.68 4.39
C VAL A 85 11.75 6.12 3.97
N LEU A 86 11.88 4.81 3.82
CA LEU A 86 13.11 4.15 3.37
C LEU A 86 13.53 4.64 1.98
N ARG A 87 12.58 4.75 1.06
CA ARG A 87 12.84 5.31 -0.26
C ARG A 87 13.30 6.77 -0.19
N LYS A 88 12.61 7.59 0.62
CA LYS A 88 12.98 9.00 0.83
C LYS A 88 14.38 9.12 1.44
N ALA A 89 14.70 8.29 2.43
CA ALA A 89 16.03 8.27 3.05
C ALA A 89 17.12 7.89 2.04
N ALA A 90 16.91 6.86 1.23
CA ALA A 90 17.86 6.45 0.20
C ALA A 90 18.01 7.53 -0.89
N TRP A 91 16.92 8.21 -1.28
CA TRP A 91 16.98 9.34 -2.20
C TRP A 91 17.77 10.52 -1.60
N THR A 92 17.51 10.89 -0.35
CA THR A 92 18.22 11.97 0.34
C THR A 92 19.70 11.63 0.53
N ALA A 93 20.03 10.37 0.72
CA ALA A 93 21.41 9.90 0.83
C ALA A 93 22.13 9.76 -0.55
N GLY A 94 21.48 10.10 -1.67
CA GLY A 94 22.09 10.13 -3.00
C GLY A 94 22.10 8.80 -3.76
N TYR A 95 21.29 7.83 -3.37
CA TYR A 95 21.23 6.51 -4.05
C TYR A 95 20.17 6.44 -5.14
N TYR A 96 19.61 7.57 -5.57
CA TYR A 96 18.55 7.66 -6.58
C TYR A 96 18.91 8.56 -7.77
N ASP A 97 20.20 8.73 -8.06
CA ASP A 97 20.63 9.51 -9.24
C ASP A 97 20.15 8.81 -10.54
N THR A 98 20.20 7.48 -10.56
CA THR A 98 19.58 6.67 -11.60
C THR A 98 18.77 5.53 -11.01
N ALA A 99 17.85 4.95 -11.81
CA ALA A 99 17.13 3.75 -11.38
C ALA A 99 18.07 2.56 -11.12
N GLN A 100 19.19 2.50 -11.84
CA GLN A 100 20.20 1.46 -11.65
C GLN A 100 20.91 1.59 -10.31
N ASP A 101 21.20 2.83 -9.87
CA ASP A 101 21.82 3.08 -8.56
C ASP A 101 20.88 2.66 -7.44
N ALA A 102 19.60 3.01 -7.54
CA ALA A 102 18.59 2.60 -6.58
C ALA A 102 18.46 1.06 -6.50
N GLU A 103 18.39 0.37 -7.65
CA GLU A 103 18.31 -1.09 -7.68
C GLU A 103 19.57 -1.75 -7.10
N ASN A 104 20.76 -1.23 -7.41
CA ASN A 104 22.02 -1.75 -6.87
C ASN A 104 22.09 -1.57 -5.36
N PHE A 105 21.64 -0.41 -4.87
CA PHE A 105 21.56 -0.15 -3.43
C PHE A 105 20.63 -1.13 -2.73
N TRP A 106 19.39 -1.29 -3.21
CA TRP A 106 18.42 -2.17 -2.57
C TRP A 106 18.79 -3.66 -2.69
N ARG A 107 19.40 -4.05 -3.79
CA ARG A 107 19.95 -5.41 -3.94
C ARG A 107 21.02 -5.68 -2.88
N ALA A 108 21.97 -4.76 -2.68
CA ALA A 108 23.02 -4.91 -1.68
C ALA A 108 22.40 -5.00 -0.27
N VAL A 109 21.43 -4.16 0.08
CA VAL A 109 20.68 -4.25 1.35
C VAL A 109 20.03 -5.63 1.52
N ALA A 110 19.33 -6.11 0.49
CA ALA A 110 18.67 -7.41 0.53
C ALA A 110 19.67 -8.56 0.74
N ASP A 111 20.77 -8.55 0.00
CA ASP A 111 21.80 -9.60 0.06
C ASP A 111 22.49 -9.63 1.40
N GLU A 112 22.92 -8.48 1.92
CA GLU A 112 23.61 -8.37 3.21
C GLU A 112 22.73 -8.84 4.37
N ILE A 113 21.49 -8.36 4.44
CA ILE A 113 20.57 -8.73 5.53
C ILE A 113 20.16 -10.21 5.42
N ASN A 114 19.86 -10.70 4.20
CA ASN A 114 19.55 -12.11 4.04
C ASN A 114 20.72 -13.01 4.39
N ALA A 115 21.95 -12.62 4.04
CA ALA A 115 23.15 -13.36 4.44
C ALA A 115 23.33 -13.39 5.96
N ALA A 116 23.11 -12.26 6.66
CA ALA A 116 23.15 -12.21 8.12
C ALA A 116 22.07 -13.09 8.78
N CYS A 117 20.86 -13.07 8.24
CA CYS A 117 19.77 -13.93 8.67
C CYS A 117 20.09 -15.43 8.46
N ASP A 118 20.61 -15.79 7.29
CA ASP A 118 20.90 -17.19 6.92
C ASP A 118 22.12 -17.73 7.72
N ALA A 119 23.04 -16.85 8.10
CA ALA A 119 24.17 -17.16 8.99
C ALA A 119 23.78 -17.23 10.48
N GLY A 120 22.53 -16.88 10.84
CA GLY A 120 22.06 -16.84 12.23
C GLY A 120 22.66 -15.70 13.07
N LEU A 121 23.19 -14.65 12.44
CA LEU A 121 23.70 -13.46 13.11
C LEU A 121 22.57 -12.60 13.70
N VAL A 122 21.39 -12.68 13.11
CA VAL A 122 20.17 -12.05 13.61
C VAL A 122 19.02 -13.06 13.62
N PRO A 123 18.08 -12.99 14.59
CA PRO A 123 16.87 -13.79 14.57
C PRO A 123 16.09 -13.53 13.28
N ALA A 124 15.64 -14.58 12.61
CA ALA A 124 15.04 -14.44 11.31
C ALA A 124 13.80 -15.32 11.11
N GLY A 125 12.79 -14.74 10.50
CA GLY A 125 11.63 -15.45 9.99
C GLY A 125 11.88 -16.10 8.62
N ARG A 126 10.79 -16.57 8.01
CA ARG A 126 10.84 -17.14 6.66
C ARG A 126 11.21 -16.07 5.63
N ARG A 127 12.11 -16.42 4.69
CA ARG A 127 12.44 -15.55 3.55
C ARG A 127 11.19 -15.27 2.70
N HIS A 128 10.98 -14.02 2.38
CA HIS A 128 9.90 -13.54 1.50
C HIS A 128 10.36 -12.28 0.76
N SER A 129 9.56 -11.86 -0.20
CA SER A 129 9.74 -10.62 -0.95
C SER A 129 8.48 -9.78 -0.80
N GLY A 130 8.62 -8.47 -0.75
CA GLY A 130 7.50 -7.51 -0.72
C GLY A 130 7.38 -6.75 0.60
N VAL A 131 6.51 -5.75 0.54
CA VAL A 131 6.31 -4.73 1.59
C VAL A 131 5.29 -5.13 2.66
N PHE A 132 4.76 -6.35 2.61
CA PHE A 132 3.72 -6.79 3.54
C PHE A 132 4.32 -7.49 4.75
N SER A 133 3.80 -7.13 5.91
CA SER A 133 4.13 -7.85 7.15
C SER A 133 3.74 -9.32 7.05
N PRO A 134 4.53 -10.24 7.62
CA PRO A 134 4.11 -11.62 7.77
C PRO A 134 2.77 -11.72 8.48
N ILE A 135 1.91 -12.61 7.99
CA ILE A 135 0.58 -12.83 8.58
C ILE A 135 0.76 -13.54 9.93
N LYS A 136 0.46 -12.86 11.03
CA LYS A 136 0.40 -13.44 12.37
C LYS A 136 -1.04 -13.87 12.68
N ALA A 137 -1.21 -14.97 13.42
CA ALA A 137 -2.52 -15.49 13.78
C ALA A 137 -3.40 -14.46 14.52
N GLU A 138 -2.79 -13.62 15.33
CA GLU A 138 -3.44 -12.53 16.07
C GLU A 138 -4.08 -11.46 15.18
N TYR A 139 -3.62 -11.32 13.91
CA TYR A 139 -4.16 -10.35 12.96
C TYR A 139 -5.39 -10.84 12.21
N VAL A 140 -5.66 -12.16 12.23
CA VAL A 140 -6.73 -12.76 11.43
C VAL A 140 -8.11 -12.24 11.85
N ALA A 141 -8.43 -12.27 13.14
CA ALA A 141 -9.74 -11.84 13.63
C ALA A 141 -10.01 -10.34 13.38
N PRO A 142 -9.09 -9.40 13.70
CA PRO A 142 -9.25 -8.00 13.35
C PRO A 142 -9.35 -7.74 11.83
N THR A 143 -8.59 -8.51 11.02
CA THR A 143 -8.62 -8.37 9.56
C THR A 143 -9.95 -8.81 8.99
N ILE A 144 -10.53 -9.92 9.50
CA ILE A 144 -11.87 -10.36 9.09
C ILE A 144 -12.92 -9.30 9.44
N GLY A 145 -12.84 -8.70 10.64
CA GLY A 145 -13.73 -7.61 11.04
C GLY A 145 -13.66 -6.43 10.05
N LYS A 146 -12.44 -5.96 9.78
CA LYS A 146 -12.21 -4.87 8.82
C LYS A 146 -12.64 -5.23 7.39
N PHE A 147 -12.42 -6.47 6.95
CA PHE A 147 -12.91 -6.92 5.65
C PHE A 147 -14.43 -6.76 5.53
N PHE A 148 -15.20 -7.13 6.55
CA PHE A 148 -16.65 -6.94 6.52
C PHE A 148 -17.07 -5.49 6.59
N ASP A 149 -16.35 -4.63 7.34
CA ASP A 149 -16.58 -3.19 7.35
C ASP A 149 -16.38 -2.61 5.93
N GLU A 150 -15.28 -2.96 5.26
CA GLU A 150 -15.00 -2.50 3.90
C GLU A 150 -16.01 -3.05 2.88
N VAL A 151 -16.38 -4.34 3.00
CA VAL A 151 -17.44 -4.92 2.15
C VAL A 151 -18.74 -4.15 2.31
N LYS A 152 -19.09 -3.77 3.53
CA LYS A 152 -20.28 -2.93 3.79
C LYS A 152 -20.19 -1.58 3.07
N VAL A 153 -19.04 -0.89 3.17
CA VAL A 153 -18.79 0.39 2.48
C VAL A 153 -18.97 0.25 0.98
N PHE A 154 -18.39 -0.78 0.35
CA PHE A 154 -18.54 -1.07 -1.07
C PHE A 154 -19.96 -1.42 -1.45
N VAL A 155 -20.60 -2.31 -0.68
CA VAL A 155 -21.95 -2.81 -0.95
C VAL A 155 -23.01 -1.71 -0.82
N LEU A 156 -22.85 -0.81 0.16
CA LEU A 156 -23.77 0.30 0.39
C LEU A 156 -23.39 1.56 -0.40
N PHE A 157 -22.24 1.56 -1.08
CA PHE A 157 -21.73 2.74 -1.79
C PHE A 157 -21.61 3.98 -0.88
N GLU A 158 -21.18 3.78 0.37
CA GLU A 158 -21.09 4.86 1.37
C GLU A 158 -20.10 5.95 0.95
N GLN A 159 -19.05 5.58 0.20
CA GLN A 159 -18.04 6.53 -0.29
C GLN A 159 -18.47 7.34 -1.53
N THR A 160 -19.64 7.08 -2.11
CA THR A 160 -20.15 7.86 -3.23
C THR A 160 -20.93 9.10 -2.79
N GLU A 161 -21.13 9.27 -1.49
CA GLU A 161 -21.70 10.51 -0.96
C GLU A 161 -20.68 11.64 -1.10
N PRO A 162 -21.12 12.86 -1.48
CA PRO A 162 -20.23 13.99 -1.60
C PRO A 162 -19.68 14.34 -0.21
N THR A 163 -18.45 13.91 0.04
CA THR A 163 -17.70 14.27 1.22
C THR A 163 -16.78 15.45 0.89
N GLN A 164 -16.55 16.31 1.86
CA GLN A 164 -15.48 17.33 1.71
C GLN A 164 -14.13 16.59 1.71
N ILE A 165 -13.58 16.41 0.52
CA ILE A 165 -12.22 15.89 0.36
C ILE A 165 -11.29 17.03 0.72
N LEU A 166 -10.72 16.98 1.92
CA LEU A 166 -9.64 17.89 2.29
C LEU A 166 -8.40 17.48 1.48
N SER A 167 -7.92 18.37 0.63
CA SER A 167 -6.64 18.17 -0.03
C SER A 167 -5.53 18.21 1.03
N ILE A 168 -4.65 17.21 1.01
CA ILE A 168 -3.44 17.19 1.82
C ILE A 168 -2.28 17.94 1.15
N ALA A 169 -2.50 18.52 -0.05
CA ALA A 169 -1.50 19.34 -0.72
C ALA A 169 -1.21 20.59 0.11
N ARG A 170 0.07 20.89 0.26
CA ARG A 170 0.48 22.12 0.95
C ARG A 170 0.07 23.32 0.11
N PRO A 171 -0.47 24.39 0.72
CA PRO A 171 -0.89 25.58 -0.02
C PRO A 171 0.22 26.22 -0.86
N ASP A 172 1.47 26.16 -0.38
CA ASP A 172 2.67 26.66 -1.06
C ASP A 172 3.06 25.87 -2.32
N GLN A 173 2.62 24.63 -2.42
CA GLN A 173 2.86 23.75 -3.58
C GLN A 173 1.69 23.75 -4.58
N THR A 174 0.56 24.32 -4.19
CA THR A 174 -0.67 24.27 -5.00
C THR A 174 -0.51 25.03 -6.31
N GLU A 175 0.06 26.25 -6.27
CA GLU A 175 0.27 27.07 -7.47
C GLU A 175 1.23 26.40 -8.46
N GLU A 176 2.27 25.75 -7.96
CA GLU A 176 3.24 25.02 -8.78
C GLU A 176 2.58 23.84 -9.50
N TRP A 177 1.76 23.07 -8.80
CA TRP A 177 1.01 21.97 -9.38
C TRP A 177 -0.06 22.42 -10.37
N GLU A 178 -0.79 23.49 -10.07
CA GLU A 178 -1.78 24.08 -10.97
C GLU A 178 -1.14 24.58 -12.26
N SER A 179 0.01 25.23 -12.15
CA SER A 179 0.80 25.67 -13.31
C SER A 179 1.27 24.49 -14.15
N TYR A 180 1.78 23.44 -13.52
CA TYR A 180 2.30 22.27 -14.21
C TYR A 180 1.23 21.43 -14.89
N LEU A 181 0.08 21.22 -14.24
CA LEU A 181 -1.01 20.41 -14.75
C LEU A 181 -2.00 21.17 -15.63
N HIS A 182 -1.85 22.50 -15.75
CA HIS A 182 -2.80 23.40 -16.45
C HIS A 182 -4.25 23.19 -15.97
N CYS A 183 -4.44 22.80 -14.72
CA CYS A 183 -5.75 22.59 -14.12
C CYS A 183 -5.80 23.19 -12.72
N GLN A 184 -6.99 23.52 -12.27
CA GLN A 184 -7.19 23.94 -10.89
C GLN A 184 -7.04 22.76 -9.94
N SER A 185 -6.39 23.00 -8.81
CA SER A 185 -6.19 21.98 -7.78
C SER A 185 -7.50 21.55 -7.13
N THR A 186 -7.44 20.47 -6.38
CA THR A 186 -8.56 19.98 -5.56
C THR A 186 -9.01 20.97 -4.49
N ILE A 187 -8.13 21.86 -4.03
CA ILE A 187 -8.51 22.97 -3.13
C ILE A 187 -9.40 23.96 -3.88
N ALA A 188 -9.02 24.33 -5.10
CA ALA A 188 -9.85 25.16 -5.97
C ALA A 188 -11.12 24.43 -6.39
N ALA A 189 -11.10 23.11 -6.51
CA ALA A 189 -12.32 22.33 -6.79
C ALA A 189 -13.32 22.37 -5.63
N GLN A 190 -12.90 22.49 -4.38
CA GLN A 190 -13.81 22.78 -3.27
C GLN A 190 -14.41 24.18 -3.36
N ALA A 191 -13.60 25.18 -3.72
CA ALA A 191 -14.09 26.53 -3.99
C ALA A 191 -14.98 26.58 -5.24
N ASN A 192 -14.72 25.70 -6.23
CA ASN A 192 -15.51 25.61 -7.46
C ASN A 192 -16.92 25.05 -7.23
N THR A 193 -17.22 24.35 -6.14
CA THR A 193 -18.59 23.98 -5.78
C THR A 193 -19.46 25.22 -5.50
N ASP A 194 -18.83 26.31 -5.07
CA ASP A 194 -19.49 27.57 -4.76
C ASP A 194 -19.47 28.55 -5.96
N LEU A 195 -18.77 28.20 -7.06
CA LEU A 195 -18.77 29.02 -8.26
C LEU A 195 -20.16 28.93 -8.95
N PRO A 196 -20.82 30.07 -9.22
CA PRO A 196 -22.19 30.10 -9.76
C PRO A 196 -22.36 29.34 -11.07
N TYR A 197 -21.29 29.19 -11.84
CA TYR A 197 -21.30 28.52 -13.15
C TYR A 197 -21.32 27.00 -13.04
N PHE A 198 -20.62 26.40 -12.07
CA PHE A 198 -20.50 24.95 -11.94
C PHE A 198 -21.49 24.36 -10.92
N ALA A 199 -22.01 25.16 -9.99
CA ALA A 199 -22.93 24.70 -8.97
C ALA A 199 -24.18 23.96 -9.52
N PRO A 200 -24.87 24.44 -10.58
CA PRO A 200 -26.00 23.73 -11.15
C PRO A 200 -25.61 22.39 -11.79
N LEU A 201 -24.46 22.34 -12.47
CA LEU A 201 -23.96 21.12 -13.12
C LEU A 201 -23.56 20.06 -12.09
N ASN A 202 -22.88 20.49 -11.02
CA ASN A 202 -22.54 19.62 -9.92
C ASN A 202 -23.78 19.06 -9.23
N GLN A 203 -24.78 19.89 -8.97
CA GLN A 203 -26.04 19.43 -8.38
C GLN A 203 -26.75 18.39 -9.25
N ILE A 204 -26.76 18.57 -10.58
CA ILE A 204 -27.32 17.59 -11.51
C ILE A 204 -26.51 16.31 -11.48
N ALA A 205 -25.16 16.41 -11.52
CA ALA A 205 -24.26 15.26 -11.44
C ALA A 205 -24.47 14.46 -10.14
N TYR A 206 -24.58 15.11 -9.00
CA TYR A 206 -24.88 14.47 -7.72
C TYR A 206 -26.26 13.78 -7.70
N LYS A 207 -27.30 14.42 -8.27
CA LYS A 207 -28.61 13.79 -8.35
C LYS A 207 -28.58 12.53 -9.22
N LEU A 208 -27.86 12.57 -10.35
CA LEU A 208 -27.69 11.41 -11.22
C LEU A 208 -26.87 10.32 -10.53
N LEU A 209 -25.77 10.66 -9.86
CA LEU A 209 -24.96 9.72 -9.10
C LEU A 209 -25.78 9.04 -8.00
N ASN A 210 -26.54 9.82 -7.24
CA ASN A 210 -27.40 9.27 -6.20
C ASN A 210 -28.49 8.34 -6.76
N LEU A 211 -29.06 8.68 -7.91
CA LEU A 211 -30.03 7.80 -8.60
C LEU A 211 -29.36 6.47 -9.01
N VAL A 212 -28.19 6.54 -9.64
CA VAL A 212 -27.42 5.35 -10.05
C VAL A 212 -27.07 4.51 -8.82
N THR A 213 -26.58 5.12 -7.77
CA THR A 213 -26.24 4.45 -6.50
C THR A 213 -27.46 3.76 -5.90
N TRP A 214 -28.60 4.41 -5.90
CA TRP A 214 -29.86 3.83 -5.41
C TRP A 214 -30.29 2.60 -6.22
N VAL A 215 -30.24 2.71 -7.56
CA VAL A 215 -30.52 1.57 -8.46
C VAL A 215 -29.55 0.42 -8.20
N GLN A 216 -28.25 0.69 -8.04
CA GLN A 216 -27.24 -0.32 -7.76
C GLN A 216 -27.49 -1.02 -6.41
N ARG A 217 -27.83 -0.26 -5.36
CA ARG A 217 -28.19 -0.82 -4.04
C ARG A 217 -29.36 -1.80 -4.14
N ILE A 218 -30.37 -1.49 -4.93
CA ILE A 218 -31.52 -2.38 -5.14
C ILE A 218 -31.12 -3.64 -5.92
N LEU A 219 -30.35 -3.48 -7.01
CA LEU A 219 -29.93 -4.60 -7.86
C LEU A 219 -28.93 -5.53 -7.16
N LEU A 220 -28.15 -5.01 -6.21
CA LEU A 220 -27.14 -5.78 -5.50
C LEU A 220 -27.72 -6.97 -4.75
N TRP A 221 -28.86 -6.79 -4.06
CA TRP A 221 -29.47 -7.86 -3.26
C TRP A 221 -29.87 -9.08 -4.06
N PRO A 222 -30.62 -8.97 -5.19
CA PRO A 222 -30.88 -10.10 -6.04
C PRO A 222 -29.61 -10.69 -6.67
N MET A 223 -28.61 -9.89 -7.02
CA MET A 223 -27.34 -10.38 -7.53
C MET A 223 -26.58 -11.18 -6.48
N LEU A 224 -26.51 -10.72 -5.24
CA LEU A 224 -25.90 -11.46 -4.13
C LEU A 224 -26.63 -12.78 -3.87
N LEU A 225 -27.96 -12.75 -3.86
CA LEU A 225 -28.75 -13.96 -3.70
C LEU A 225 -28.47 -14.97 -4.81
N LEU A 226 -28.47 -14.53 -6.08
CA LEU A 226 -28.16 -15.39 -7.22
C LEU A 226 -26.74 -15.95 -7.13
N THR A 227 -25.76 -15.12 -6.71
CA THR A 227 -24.38 -15.57 -6.50
C THR A 227 -24.28 -16.63 -5.40
N VAL A 228 -24.96 -16.43 -4.27
CA VAL A 228 -25.00 -17.43 -3.19
C VAL A 228 -25.65 -18.73 -3.66
N LEU A 229 -26.79 -18.66 -4.34
CA LEU A 229 -27.47 -19.83 -4.90
C LEU A 229 -26.58 -20.56 -5.91
N TRP A 230 -25.89 -19.81 -6.77
CA TRP A 230 -24.91 -20.39 -7.70
C TRP A 230 -23.76 -21.07 -6.98
N LEU A 231 -23.16 -20.42 -5.98
CA LEU A 231 -22.09 -21.01 -5.17
C LEU A 231 -22.54 -22.29 -4.47
N VAL A 232 -23.70 -22.28 -3.82
CA VAL A 232 -24.26 -23.47 -3.16
C VAL A 232 -24.47 -24.60 -4.17
N ARG A 233 -24.95 -24.28 -5.36
CA ARG A 233 -25.23 -25.28 -6.41
C ARG A 233 -23.95 -25.87 -7.01
N TYR A 234 -22.91 -25.06 -7.24
CA TYR A 234 -21.74 -25.44 -8.03
C TYR A 234 -20.46 -25.65 -7.21
N ALA A 235 -20.30 -25.04 -6.04
CA ALA A 235 -19.09 -25.24 -5.22
C ALA A 235 -18.79 -26.72 -4.91
N PRO A 236 -19.78 -27.59 -4.58
CA PRO A 236 -19.51 -28.99 -4.36
C PRO A 236 -18.98 -29.73 -5.60
N ALA A 237 -19.43 -29.32 -6.80
CA ALA A 237 -18.94 -29.86 -8.06
C ALA A 237 -17.52 -29.41 -8.37
N CYS A 238 -17.21 -28.11 -8.14
CA CYS A 238 -15.86 -27.55 -8.28
C CYS A 238 -14.86 -28.24 -7.35
N VAL A 239 -15.22 -28.41 -6.07
CA VAL A 239 -14.35 -29.10 -5.09
C VAL A 239 -14.09 -30.54 -5.50
N ARG A 240 -15.11 -31.23 -6.00
CA ARG A 240 -14.95 -32.64 -6.51
C ARG A 240 -14.07 -32.66 -7.77
N GLY A 241 -14.24 -31.70 -8.68
CA GLY A 241 -13.42 -31.56 -9.89
C GLY A 241 -11.95 -31.30 -9.58
N LEU A 242 -11.67 -30.41 -8.63
CA LEU A 242 -10.32 -30.13 -8.17
C LEU A 242 -9.64 -31.35 -7.56
N LYS A 243 -10.38 -32.16 -6.74
CA LYS A 243 -9.86 -33.41 -6.18
C LYS A 243 -9.55 -34.44 -7.26
N LYS A 244 -10.27 -34.43 -8.39
CA LYS A 244 -10.06 -35.36 -9.52
C LYS A 244 -9.14 -34.79 -10.61
N LYS A 245 -8.57 -33.58 -10.45
CA LYS A 245 -7.82 -32.83 -11.48
C LYS A 245 -8.59 -32.65 -12.81
N GLN A 246 -9.91 -32.66 -12.77
CA GLN A 246 -10.75 -32.43 -13.94
C GLN A 246 -11.72 -31.27 -13.64
N PRO A 247 -11.83 -30.26 -14.53
CA PRO A 247 -12.85 -29.24 -14.38
C PRO A 247 -14.25 -29.87 -14.55
N PRO A 248 -15.28 -29.41 -13.80
CA PRO A 248 -16.64 -29.87 -14.01
C PRO A 248 -17.13 -29.47 -15.40
N ALA A 249 -17.77 -30.41 -16.10
CA ALA A 249 -18.22 -30.27 -17.49
C ALA A 249 -19.19 -29.08 -17.69
N ASP A 250 -19.92 -28.70 -16.64
CA ASP A 250 -20.94 -27.64 -16.66
C ASP A 250 -20.37 -26.20 -16.64
N LEU A 251 -19.03 -26.03 -16.56
CA LEU A 251 -18.34 -24.74 -16.59
C LEU A 251 -17.70 -24.44 -17.96
N ALA A 252 -17.83 -25.34 -18.91
CA ALA A 252 -17.23 -25.23 -20.24
C ALA A 252 -18.21 -24.71 -21.32
N GLY A 253 -19.36 -24.18 -20.93
CA GLY A 253 -20.38 -23.61 -21.81
C GLY A 253 -20.46 -22.10 -21.80
#